data_7cbff968590c7af3d1ae7f90be57904b
#
_entry.id   7cbff968590c7af3d1ae7f90be57904b
#
_cell.length_a   1.000
_cell.length_b   1.000
_cell.length_c   1.000
_cell.angle_alpha   90.00
_cell.angle_beta   90.00
_cell.angle_gamma   90.00
#
_symmetry.space_group_name_H-M   'P 1'
#
loop_
_entity.id
_entity.type
_entity.pdbx_description
1 polymer ?
#
loop_
_entity_poly.entity_id
_entity_poly.type
_entity_poly.pdbx_seq_one_letter_code
_entity_poly.pdbx_strand_id
1 'polypeptide(L)'
;VFGFHLATGDLRQSSDKHEEVVAELLAKARIEPNYASLQEAAKRALLIKLLNDARPLRVVGAEYSAHTQGELAIFETARVMRERFGHEAIRHYIISHTETVSDLLEVLLLQKEVGLMNGTLDTESKNHLIVVPLFETIEDLRNAAPIMREFYALPGVAALVQRSGGEQDIMLGYSDSNKDGGIF
;
A
#
# COMPACT_ATOMS: atom_id res chain seq x y z
N VAL A 1 14.02 -27.11 -8.03
CA VAL A 1 14.02 -26.71 -6.64
C VAL A 1 13.70 -25.23 -6.51
N PHE A 2 14.30 -24.34 -7.32
CA PHE A 2 14.12 -22.88 -7.25
C PHE A 2 13.09 -22.33 -8.26
N GLY A 3 12.46 -23.18 -9.06
CA GLY A 3 11.57 -22.73 -10.13
C GLY A 3 12.31 -21.85 -11.15
N PHE A 4 11.63 -20.82 -11.66
CA PHE A 4 12.20 -19.86 -12.60
C PHE A 4 12.79 -18.60 -11.92
N HIS A 5 12.61 -18.45 -10.61
CA HIS A 5 13.08 -17.29 -9.86
C HIS A 5 14.18 -17.69 -8.89
N LEU A 6 15.38 -17.17 -9.10
CA LEU A 6 16.48 -17.29 -8.15
C LEU A 6 16.23 -16.43 -6.91
N ALA A 7 15.61 -15.27 -7.11
CA ALA A 7 15.14 -14.35 -6.08
C ALA A 7 13.87 -13.63 -6.55
N THR A 8 13.01 -13.23 -5.62
CA THR A 8 11.86 -12.39 -5.91
C THR A 8 12.29 -10.93 -6.02
N GLY A 9 11.59 -10.15 -6.85
CA GLY A 9 11.76 -8.70 -6.91
C GLY A 9 10.82 -8.00 -5.93
N ASP A 10 11.25 -6.84 -5.42
CA ASP A 10 10.45 -5.97 -4.57
C ASP A 10 10.26 -4.62 -5.25
N LEU A 11 9.07 -4.03 -5.08
CA LEU A 11 8.82 -2.64 -5.45
C LEU A 11 8.97 -1.77 -4.21
N ARG A 12 9.36 -0.52 -4.41
CA ARG A 12 9.51 0.45 -3.31
C ARG A 12 9.16 1.86 -3.77
N GLN A 13 8.40 2.58 -2.93
CA GLN A 13 8.11 4.00 -3.10
C GLN A 13 7.86 4.64 -1.73
N SER A 14 7.97 5.96 -1.66
CA SER A 14 7.72 6.76 -0.46
C SER A 14 6.23 7.01 -0.24
N SER A 15 5.81 7.07 1.03
CA SER A 15 4.40 7.25 1.43
C SER A 15 3.79 8.54 0.89
N ASP A 16 4.56 9.65 0.87
CA ASP A 16 4.10 10.93 0.32
C ASP A 16 3.67 10.83 -1.16
N LYS A 17 4.31 9.95 -1.93
CA LYS A 17 3.97 9.73 -3.34
C LYS A 17 2.65 8.99 -3.49
N HIS A 18 2.34 8.06 -2.60
CA HIS A 18 1.03 7.40 -2.58
C HIS A 18 -0.08 8.37 -2.19
N GLU A 19 0.15 9.20 -1.16
CA GLU A 19 -0.80 10.23 -0.74
C GLU A 19 -1.14 11.19 -1.90
N GLU A 20 -0.12 11.68 -2.65
CA GLU A 20 -0.32 12.53 -3.83
C GLU A 20 -1.23 11.86 -4.87
N VAL A 21 -1.00 10.58 -5.18
CA VAL A 21 -1.81 9.83 -6.15
C VAL A 21 -3.25 9.63 -5.65
N VAL A 22 -3.42 9.21 -4.41
CA VAL A 22 -4.74 9.01 -3.81
C VAL A 22 -5.51 10.33 -3.77
N ALA A 23 -4.87 11.43 -3.40
CA ALA A 23 -5.49 12.75 -3.39
C ALA A 23 -5.99 13.16 -4.77
N GLU A 24 -5.22 12.94 -5.84
CA GLU A 24 -5.65 13.24 -7.19
C GLU A 24 -6.82 12.35 -7.64
N LEU A 25 -6.75 11.05 -7.37
CA LEU A 25 -7.84 10.12 -7.68
C LEU A 25 -9.16 10.55 -7.02
N LEU A 26 -9.11 10.89 -5.72
CA LEU A 26 -10.28 11.31 -4.96
C LEU A 26 -10.84 12.65 -5.41
N ALA A 27 -9.99 13.60 -5.74
CA ALA A 27 -10.40 14.90 -6.27
C ALA A 27 -11.08 14.75 -7.64
N LYS A 28 -10.49 13.98 -8.57
CA LYS A 28 -11.08 13.71 -9.89
C LYS A 28 -12.42 12.95 -9.81
N ALA A 29 -12.51 12.00 -8.88
CA ALA A 29 -13.76 11.27 -8.60
C ALA A 29 -14.80 12.12 -7.84
N ARG A 30 -14.47 13.35 -7.43
CA ARG A 30 -15.32 14.26 -6.63
C ARG A 30 -15.77 13.64 -5.29
N ILE A 31 -14.91 12.82 -4.69
CA ILE A 31 -15.16 12.18 -3.39
C ILE A 31 -14.61 13.05 -2.26
N GLU A 32 -13.33 13.43 -2.35
CA GLU A 32 -12.66 14.28 -1.36
C GLU A 32 -11.61 15.17 -2.07
N PRO A 33 -11.87 16.47 -2.22
CA PRO A 33 -10.95 17.36 -2.93
C PRO A 33 -9.72 17.76 -2.09
N ASN A 34 -9.76 17.58 -0.76
CA ASN A 34 -8.72 18.03 0.16
C ASN A 34 -8.13 16.88 0.99
N TYR A 35 -7.98 15.72 0.39
CA TYR A 35 -7.54 14.49 1.07
C TYR A 35 -6.27 14.67 1.89
N ALA A 36 -5.23 15.30 1.33
CA ALA A 36 -3.95 15.50 2.00
C ALA A 36 -4.05 16.33 3.31
N SER A 37 -5.07 17.16 3.43
CA SER A 37 -5.30 17.98 4.64
C SER A 37 -6.15 17.28 5.71
N LEU A 38 -6.67 16.11 5.46
CA LEU A 38 -7.45 15.35 6.42
C LEU A 38 -6.58 14.87 7.60
N GLN A 39 -7.18 14.85 8.79
CA GLN A 39 -6.59 14.18 9.94
C GLN A 39 -6.58 12.67 9.75
N GLU A 40 -5.61 11.97 10.35
CA GLU A 40 -5.39 10.53 10.20
C GLU A 40 -6.67 9.69 10.40
N ALA A 41 -7.46 9.98 11.41
CA ALA A 41 -8.71 9.27 11.66
C ALA A 41 -9.71 9.41 10.51
N ALA A 42 -9.78 10.57 9.87
CA ALA A 42 -10.65 10.83 8.72
C ALA A 42 -10.12 10.14 7.45
N LYS A 43 -8.79 10.16 7.22
CA LYS A 43 -8.15 9.39 6.14
C LYS A 43 -8.49 7.91 6.26
N ARG A 44 -8.25 7.32 7.42
CA ARG A 44 -8.52 5.90 7.70
C ARG A 44 -9.99 5.53 7.45
N ALA A 45 -10.92 6.32 7.98
CA ALA A 45 -12.35 6.08 7.78
C ALA A 45 -12.74 6.12 6.29
N LEU A 46 -12.23 7.10 5.55
CA LEU A 46 -12.47 7.24 4.12
C LEU A 46 -11.86 6.06 3.34
N LEU A 47 -10.60 5.72 3.60
CA LEU A 47 -9.91 4.62 2.91
C LEU A 47 -10.58 3.27 3.14
N ILE A 48 -11.00 2.96 4.38
CA ILE A 48 -11.77 1.74 4.69
C ILE A 48 -13.09 1.71 3.92
N LYS A 49 -13.80 2.83 3.86
CA LYS A 49 -15.04 2.93 3.06
C LYS A 49 -14.78 2.64 1.58
N LEU A 50 -13.69 3.17 1.01
CA LEU A 50 -13.33 2.97 -0.39
C LEU A 50 -12.81 1.56 -0.68
N LEU A 51 -12.12 0.94 0.26
CA LEU A 51 -11.71 -0.46 0.17
C LEU A 51 -12.90 -1.43 0.25
N ASN A 52 -14.03 -0.99 0.80
CA ASN A 52 -15.31 -1.72 0.79
C ASN A 52 -16.25 -1.34 -0.36
N ASP A 53 -15.86 -0.38 -1.21
CA ASP A 53 -16.59 -0.07 -2.44
C ASP A 53 -15.98 -0.86 -3.61
N ALA A 54 -16.77 -1.68 -4.28
CA ALA A 54 -16.30 -2.49 -5.40
C ALA A 54 -15.95 -1.67 -6.66
N ARG A 55 -16.36 -0.39 -6.71
CA ARG A 55 -16.13 0.48 -7.87
C ARG A 55 -14.71 1.02 -7.88
N PRO A 56 -14.10 1.16 -9.08
CA PRO A 56 -12.82 1.87 -9.23
C PRO A 56 -13.02 3.37 -9.00
N LEU A 57 -11.95 4.05 -8.58
CA LEU A 57 -11.91 5.51 -8.42
C LEU A 57 -11.56 6.23 -9.73
N ARG A 58 -10.85 5.56 -10.62
CA ARG A 58 -10.44 6.16 -11.88
C ARG A 58 -11.63 6.53 -12.74
N VAL A 59 -11.71 7.80 -13.10
CA VAL A 59 -12.78 8.35 -13.97
C VAL A 59 -12.38 8.21 -15.41
N VAL A 60 -13.22 7.56 -16.21
CA VAL A 60 -12.99 7.38 -17.64
C VAL A 60 -12.95 8.75 -18.34
N GLY A 61 -11.89 8.98 -19.10
CA GLY A 61 -11.68 10.23 -19.83
C GLY A 61 -11.14 11.40 -19.00
N ALA A 62 -10.90 11.22 -17.71
CA ALA A 62 -10.20 12.23 -16.92
C ALA A 62 -8.71 12.23 -17.23
N GLU A 63 -8.13 13.41 -17.28
CA GLU A 63 -6.68 13.58 -17.37
C GLU A 63 -6.07 13.57 -15.96
N TYR A 64 -5.07 12.75 -15.76
CA TYR A 64 -4.29 12.65 -14.53
C TYR A 64 -2.89 13.20 -14.77
N SER A 65 -2.24 13.67 -13.69
CA SER A 65 -0.86 14.14 -13.73
C SER A 65 0.09 13.03 -14.22
N ALA A 66 1.24 13.41 -14.76
CA ALA A 66 2.27 12.46 -15.17
C ALA A 66 2.77 11.61 -13.98
N HIS A 67 2.79 12.18 -12.76
CA HIS A 67 3.11 11.46 -11.54
C HIS A 67 2.10 10.34 -11.27
N THR A 68 0.81 10.66 -11.19
CA THR A 68 -0.25 9.67 -10.95
C THR A 68 -0.28 8.58 -12.01
N GLN A 69 -0.12 8.95 -13.29
CA GLN A 69 -0.04 7.96 -14.37
C GLN A 69 1.16 7.03 -14.21
N GLY A 70 2.34 7.59 -13.86
CA GLY A 70 3.55 6.82 -13.65
C GLY A 70 3.45 5.85 -12.48
N GLU A 71 2.94 6.30 -11.34
CA GLU A 71 2.76 5.44 -10.16
C GLU A 71 1.75 4.31 -10.42
N LEU A 72 0.60 4.60 -11.02
CA LEU A 72 -0.36 3.57 -11.40
C LEU A 72 0.21 2.57 -12.40
N ALA A 73 1.03 3.03 -13.36
CA ALA A 73 1.69 2.17 -14.34
C ALA A 73 2.69 1.19 -13.68
N ILE A 74 3.33 1.56 -12.56
CA ILE A 74 4.18 0.66 -11.77
C ILE A 74 3.35 -0.51 -11.23
N PHE A 75 2.21 -0.23 -10.60
CA PHE A 75 1.31 -1.27 -10.09
C PHE A 75 0.72 -2.13 -11.22
N GLU A 76 0.31 -1.52 -12.33
CA GLU A 76 -0.18 -2.26 -13.51
C GLU A 76 0.89 -3.17 -14.10
N THR A 77 2.12 -2.69 -14.19
CA THR A 77 3.26 -3.48 -14.65
C THR A 77 3.53 -4.66 -13.71
N ALA A 78 3.49 -4.43 -12.40
CA ALA A 78 3.63 -5.51 -11.42
C ALA A 78 2.58 -6.61 -11.62
N ARG A 79 1.33 -6.24 -11.84
CA ARG A 79 0.25 -7.20 -12.14
C ARG A 79 0.56 -8.02 -13.38
N VAL A 80 0.91 -7.36 -14.50
CA VAL A 80 1.24 -8.03 -15.76
C VAL A 80 2.46 -8.95 -15.61
N MET A 81 3.50 -8.51 -14.89
CA MET A 81 4.69 -9.33 -14.64
C MET A 81 4.37 -10.58 -13.82
N ARG A 82 3.53 -10.46 -12.80
CA ARG A 82 3.08 -11.60 -11.99
C ARG A 82 2.22 -12.57 -12.80
N GLU A 83 1.33 -12.08 -13.65
CA GLU A 83 0.52 -12.91 -14.56
C GLU A 83 1.40 -13.69 -15.56
N ARG A 84 2.45 -13.02 -16.07
CA ARG A 84 3.33 -13.60 -17.09
C ARG A 84 4.39 -14.54 -16.53
N PHE A 85 4.99 -14.20 -15.39
CA PHE A 85 6.15 -14.90 -14.85
C PHE A 85 5.87 -15.65 -13.54
N GLY A 86 4.67 -15.58 -13.02
CA GLY A 86 4.25 -16.22 -11.78
C GLY A 86 4.29 -15.29 -10.57
N HIS A 87 3.63 -15.73 -9.51
CA HIS A 87 3.43 -14.92 -8.31
C HIS A 87 4.73 -14.58 -7.56
N GLU A 88 5.74 -15.42 -7.70
CA GLU A 88 7.06 -15.22 -7.07
C GLU A 88 7.93 -14.19 -7.77
N ALA A 89 7.54 -13.70 -8.96
CA ALA A 89 8.30 -12.69 -9.68
C ALA A 89 8.43 -11.38 -8.90
N ILE A 90 7.34 -10.93 -8.30
CA ILE A 90 7.26 -9.74 -7.44
C ILE A 90 6.33 -10.09 -6.27
N ARG A 91 6.82 -10.03 -5.03
CA ARG A 91 6.03 -10.38 -3.84
C ARG A 91 5.68 -9.18 -2.96
N HIS A 92 6.55 -8.20 -2.89
CA HIS A 92 6.47 -7.13 -1.91
C HIS A 92 6.33 -5.76 -2.56
N TYR A 93 5.57 -4.91 -1.90
CA TYR A 93 5.55 -3.48 -2.15
C TYR A 93 5.95 -2.75 -0.86
N ILE A 94 7.15 -2.19 -0.84
CA ILE A 94 7.77 -1.55 0.31
C ILE A 94 7.38 -0.07 0.33
N ILE A 95 6.92 0.41 1.48
CA ILE A 95 6.57 1.81 1.70
C ILE A 95 7.67 2.45 2.55
N SER A 96 8.50 3.33 1.94
CA SER A 96 9.45 4.15 2.68
C SER A 96 8.72 5.24 3.47
N HIS A 97 9.27 5.64 4.59
CA HIS A 97 8.69 6.64 5.48
C HIS A 97 7.25 6.29 5.90
N THR A 98 7.05 5.06 6.38
CA THR A 98 5.77 4.66 6.95
C THR A 98 5.63 5.26 8.34
N GLU A 99 4.71 6.22 8.51
CA GLU A 99 4.47 6.94 9.75
C GLU A 99 3.09 6.67 10.33
N THR A 100 2.13 6.29 9.48
CA THR A 100 0.72 6.16 9.85
C THR A 100 0.08 4.91 9.26
N VAL A 101 -1.11 4.57 9.75
CA VAL A 101 -1.91 3.46 9.22
C VAL A 101 -2.46 3.78 7.84
N SER A 102 -2.76 5.06 7.54
CA SER A 102 -3.25 5.46 6.23
C SER A 102 -2.26 5.15 5.12
N ASP A 103 -0.94 5.22 5.36
CA ASP A 103 0.10 4.90 4.37
C ASP A 103 -0.06 3.45 3.83
N LEU A 104 -0.38 2.52 4.72
CA LEU A 104 -0.65 1.12 4.35
C LEU A 104 -1.96 0.97 3.56
N LEU A 105 -3.01 1.68 4.00
CA LEU A 105 -4.32 1.63 3.35
C LEU A 105 -4.32 2.28 1.97
N GLU A 106 -3.54 3.34 1.77
CA GLU A 106 -3.34 3.99 0.47
C GLU A 106 -2.78 3.02 -0.55
N VAL A 107 -1.74 2.27 -0.19
CA VAL A 107 -1.17 1.26 -1.08
C VAL A 107 -2.15 0.13 -1.37
N LEU A 108 -2.93 -0.34 -0.39
CA LEU A 108 -4.01 -1.30 -0.64
C LEU A 108 -5.05 -0.76 -1.62
N LEU A 109 -5.41 0.53 -1.50
CA LEU A 109 -6.34 1.18 -2.41
C LEU A 109 -5.78 1.25 -3.84
N LEU A 110 -4.49 1.62 -4.00
CA LEU A 110 -3.83 1.64 -5.31
C LEU A 110 -3.72 0.23 -5.91
N GLN A 111 -3.46 -0.79 -5.11
CA GLN A 111 -3.49 -2.19 -5.57
C GLN A 111 -4.89 -2.60 -6.04
N LYS A 112 -5.94 -2.17 -5.35
CA LYS A 112 -7.33 -2.39 -5.77
C LYS A 112 -7.63 -1.72 -7.11
N GLU A 113 -7.17 -0.47 -7.33
CA GLU A 113 -7.39 0.26 -8.57
C GLU A 113 -6.84 -0.44 -9.82
N VAL A 114 -5.79 -1.23 -9.68
CA VAL A 114 -5.17 -1.94 -10.80
C VAL A 114 -5.47 -3.44 -10.82
N GLY A 115 -6.29 -3.95 -9.90
CA GLY A 115 -6.67 -5.36 -9.83
C GLY A 115 -5.62 -6.27 -9.19
N LEU A 116 -4.66 -5.72 -8.44
CA LEU A 116 -3.76 -6.49 -7.56
C LEU A 116 -4.42 -6.86 -6.23
N MET A 117 -5.45 -6.15 -5.81
CA MET A 117 -6.38 -6.54 -4.78
C MET A 117 -7.74 -6.78 -5.42
N ASN A 118 -8.30 -7.96 -5.25
CA ASN A 118 -9.61 -8.35 -5.77
C ASN A 118 -10.64 -8.39 -4.64
N GLY A 119 -11.88 -7.97 -4.95
CA GLY A 119 -12.96 -7.92 -3.96
C GLY A 119 -12.89 -6.68 -3.06
N THR A 120 -13.55 -6.75 -1.92
CA THR A 120 -13.59 -5.71 -0.89
C THR A 120 -13.19 -6.28 0.46
N LEU A 121 -12.87 -5.45 1.46
CA LEU A 121 -12.51 -5.94 2.79
C LEU A 121 -13.60 -6.79 3.45
N ASP A 122 -14.89 -6.49 3.16
CA ASP A 122 -16.05 -7.22 3.69
C ASP A 122 -16.34 -8.54 2.96
N THR A 123 -15.72 -8.79 1.81
CA THR A 123 -15.92 -9.99 1.00
C THR A 123 -14.69 -10.90 1.01
N GLU A 124 -14.71 -11.95 0.20
CA GLU A 124 -13.54 -12.84 0.01
C GLU A 124 -12.43 -12.19 -0.82
N SER A 125 -11.96 -11.03 -0.40
CA SER A 125 -10.86 -10.34 -1.06
C SER A 125 -9.52 -11.06 -0.85
N LYS A 126 -8.65 -10.92 -1.84
CA LYS A 126 -7.24 -11.31 -1.77
C LYS A 126 -6.38 -10.18 -2.27
N ASN A 127 -5.27 -9.97 -1.59
CA ASN A 127 -4.22 -9.08 -2.03
C ASN A 127 -3.06 -9.88 -2.61
N HIS A 128 -2.56 -9.46 -3.75
CA HIS A 128 -1.54 -10.20 -4.48
C HIS A 128 -0.11 -9.73 -4.20
N LEU A 129 0.07 -8.54 -3.64
CA LEU A 129 1.36 -8.05 -3.16
C LEU A 129 1.29 -7.78 -1.65
N ILE A 130 2.26 -8.26 -0.92
CA ILE A 130 2.41 -7.95 0.50
C ILE A 130 2.79 -6.46 0.61
N VAL A 131 2.01 -5.69 1.35
CA VAL A 131 2.32 -4.29 1.67
C VAL A 131 3.28 -4.28 2.84
N VAL A 132 4.51 -3.84 2.63
CA VAL A 132 5.60 -3.90 3.60
C VAL A 132 5.90 -2.50 4.10
N PRO A 133 5.56 -2.13 5.34
CA PRO A 133 6.00 -0.86 5.91
C PRO A 133 7.49 -0.91 6.20
N LEU A 134 8.19 0.18 5.88
CA LEU A 134 9.58 0.39 6.25
C LEU A 134 9.65 1.47 7.33
N PHE A 135 10.15 1.10 8.50
CA PHE A 135 10.41 1.99 9.63
C PHE A 135 11.90 2.34 9.67
N GLU A 136 12.21 3.61 9.45
CA GLU A 136 13.59 4.07 9.16
C GLU A 136 14.20 4.84 10.32
N THR A 137 13.44 5.73 10.96
CA THR A 137 13.92 6.53 12.09
C THR A 137 13.69 5.82 13.44
N ILE A 138 14.34 6.31 14.49
CA ILE A 138 14.11 5.83 15.88
C ILE A 138 12.64 6.04 16.29
N GLU A 139 12.04 7.14 15.87
CA GLU A 139 10.64 7.43 16.16
C GLU A 139 9.71 6.47 15.43
N ASP A 140 9.96 6.19 14.14
CA ASP A 140 9.20 5.19 13.38
C ASP A 140 9.27 3.81 14.04
N LEU A 141 10.47 3.40 14.49
CA LEU A 141 10.66 2.12 15.17
C LEU A 141 9.88 2.03 16.48
N ARG A 142 9.77 3.12 17.24
CA ARG A 142 8.94 3.18 18.45
C ARG A 142 7.46 3.06 18.14
N ASN A 143 7.02 3.62 17.01
CA ASN A 143 5.63 3.63 16.56
C ASN A 143 5.26 2.40 15.72
N ALA A 144 6.19 1.59 15.28
CA ALA A 144 5.95 0.42 14.42
C ALA A 144 4.92 -0.56 15.00
N ALA A 145 5.10 -0.97 16.27
CA ALA A 145 4.18 -1.91 16.91
C ALA A 145 2.76 -1.31 17.14
N PRO A 146 2.59 -0.07 17.59
CA PRO A 146 1.30 0.62 17.60
C PRO A 146 0.64 0.65 16.23
N ILE A 147 1.33 1.11 15.18
CA ILE A 147 0.82 1.21 13.81
C ILE A 147 0.32 -0.15 13.32
N MET A 148 1.13 -1.20 13.44
CA MET A 148 0.75 -2.54 12.99
C MET A 148 -0.43 -3.11 13.79
N ARG A 149 -0.49 -2.86 15.10
CA ARG A 149 -1.63 -3.27 15.92
C ARG A 149 -2.92 -2.59 15.49
N GLU A 150 -2.86 -1.28 15.23
CA GLU A 150 -4.01 -0.53 14.75
C GLU A 150 -4.43 -0.95 13.35
N PHE A 151 -3.48 -1.20 12.44
CA PHE A 151 -3.75 -1.69 11.10
C PHE A 151 -4.52 -3.03 11.12
N TYR A 152 -4.05 -4.01 11.91
CA TYR A 152 -4.74 -5.29 12.04
C TYR A 152 -6.09 -5.20 12.77
N ALA A 153 -6.28 -4.20 13.63
CA ALA A 153 -7.55 -3.99 14.32
C ALA A 153 -8.64 -3.40 13.42
N LEU A 154 -8.26 -2.88 12.23
CA LEU A 154 -9.24 -2.37 11.28
C LEU A 154 -10.14 -3.48 10.73
N PRO A 155 -11.44 -3.21 10.56
CA PRO A 155 -12.39 -4.20 10.04
C PRO A 155 -11.95 -4.77 8.69
N GLY A 156 -11.86 -6.09 8.60
CA GLY A 156 -11.51 -6.82 7.36
C GLY A 156 -10.02 -6.95 7.05
N VAL A 157 -9.14 -6.14 7.64
CA VAL A 157 -7.69 -6.15 7.31
C VAL A 157 -7.02 -7.47 7.73
N ALA A 158 -7.19 -7.92 8.96
CA ALA A 158 -6.62 -9.18 9.41
C ALA A 158 -7.12 -10.38 8.57
N ALA A 159 -8.41 -10.35 8.21
CA ALA A 159 -9.00 -11.37 7.35
C ALA A 159 -8.43 -11.32 5.91
N LEU A 160 -8.19 -10.11 5.36
CA LEU A 160 -7.52 -9.94 4.06
C LEU A 160 -6.12 -10.57 4.08
N VAL A 161 -5.31 -10.28 5.10
CA VAL A 161 -3.97 -10.85 5.24
C VAL A 161 -4.03 -12.38 5.31
N GLN A 162 -4.92 -12.94 6.12
CA GLN A 162 -5.09 -14.40 6.22
C GLN A 162 -5.49 -15.04 4.89
N ARG A 163 -6.44 -14.45 4.17
CA ARG A 163 -6.85 -14.94 2.84
C ARG A 163 -5.76 -14.80 1.78
N SER A 164 -4.85 -13.84 1.95
CA SER A 164 -3.76 -13.53 1.02
C SER A 164 -2.50 -14.37 1.23
N GLY A 165 -2.52 -15.33 2.17
CA GLY A 165 -1.40 -16.22 2.46
C GLY A 165 -0.98 -16.24 3.94
N GLY A 166 -1.49 -15.32 4.76
CA GLY A 166 -1.19 -15.22 6.19
C GLY A 166 0.22 -14.69 6.47
N GLU A 167 0.87 -14.09 5.49
CA GLU A 167 2.21 -13.50 5.59
C GLU A 167 2.14 -11.98 5.69
N GLN A 168 3.00 -11.42 6.53
CA GLN A 168 3.21 -9.98 6.66
C GLN A 168 4.67 -9.70 6.97
N ASP A 169 5.32 -8.98 6.08
CA ASP A 169 6.70 -8.52 6.28
C ASP A 169 6.73 -7.08 6.79
N ILE A 170 7.73 -6.79 7.61
CA ILE A 170 8.04 -5.46 8.11
C ILE A 170 9.52 -5.23 7.85
N MET A 171 9.85 -4.13 7.17
CA MET A 171 11.22 -3.75 6.91
C MET A 171 11.72 -2.78 7.98
N LEU A 172 12.92 -3.03 8.49
CA LEU A 172 13.59 -2.16 9.45
C LEU A 172 14.81 -1.52 8.78
N GLY A 173 14.87 -0.19 8.81
CA GLY A 173 15.96 0.58 8.23
C GLY A 173 17.18 0.60 9.14
N TYR A 174 18.05 -0.42 9.10
CA TYR A 174 19.24 -0.51 9.95
C TYR A 174 20.19 0.67 9.76
N SER A 175 20.56 0.98 8.51
CA SER A 175 21.50 2.08 8.22
C SER A 175 20.89 3.45 8.49
N ASP A 176 19.61 3.62 8.25
CA ASP A 176 18.90 4.88 8.43
C ASP A 176 18.70 5.18 9.90
N SER A 177 18.27 4.20 10.68
CA SER A 177 18.17 4.30 12.15
C SER A 177 19.54 4.59 12.81
N ASN A 178 20.60 4.04 12.25
CA ASN A 178 21.96 4.27 12.74
C ASN A 178 22.46 5.71 12.46
N LYS A 179 22.05 6.29 11.33
CA LYS A 179 22.30 7.71 11.02
C LYS A 179 21.47 8.65 11.88
N ASP A 180 20.24 8.25 12.23
CA ASP A 180 19.31 9.04 13.04
C ASP A 180 19.70 9.04 14.52
N GLY A 181 19.99 7.88 15.11
CA GLY A 181 20.20 7.71 16.56
C GLY A 181 21.60 7.27 16.99
N GLY A 182 22.47 6.88 16.05
CA GLY A 182 23.80 6.34 16.39
C GLY A 182 23.76 4.91 16.95
N ILE A 183 24.93 4.42 17.39
CA ILE A 183 25.09 3.06 17.94
C ILE A 183 24.90 3.02 19.47
N PHE A 184 24.67 4.14 20.12
CA PHE A 184 24.55 4.27 21.58
C PHE A 184 23.15 4.55 22.03
#